data_ea1e5e760d243decc84110e321fdc10a
#
_entry.id   ea1e5e760d243decc84110e321fdc10a
#
_cell.length_a   1.000
_cell.length_b   1.000
_cell.length_c   1.000
_cell.angle_alpha   90.00
_cell.angle_beta   90.00
_cell.angle_gamma   90.00
#
_symmetry.space_group_name_H-M   'P 1'
#
loop_
_entity.id
_entity.type
_entity.pdbx_description
1 polymer ?
#
loop_
_entity_poly.entity_id
_entity_poly.type
_entity_poly.pdbx_seq_one_letter_code
_entity_poly.pdbx_strand_id
1 'polypeptide(L)'
;MDAAWKILALIGFAIVGTGVYIAYSTSAKVKAVASWPTALGYVVESAIRWDVEPGTSMRQSFRYSYLLKVRTDYMIDDHYFSSTTPGIKEIRDTKIFNINPWKNLPEEDTIGLFKQVPQGTMVPVHYNPENKAEAYIFPELPFWDLYTLPFFIILAGIIFLLLPLKIAL
;
A
#
# COMPACT_ATOMS: atom_id res chain seq x y z
N MET A 1 -43.29 3.52 3.83
CA MET A 1 -41.83 3.25 3.65
C MET A 1 -41.10 3.93 4.76
N ASP A 2 -40.56 3.17 5.69
CA ASP A 2 -40.12 3.63 7.01
C ASP A 2 -38.82 4.42 6.96
N ALA A 3 -38.65 5.35 7.93
CA ALA A 3 -37.44 6.17 8.04
C ALA A 3 -36.16 5.32 8.11
N ALA A 4 -36.23 4.15 8.72
CA ALA A 4 -35.13 3.19 8.80
C ALA A 4 -34.56 2.79 7.43
N TRP A 5 -35.42 2.65 6.42
CA TRP A 5 -35.06 2.33 5.03
C TRP A 5 -34.19 3.39 4.38
N LYS A 6 -34.63 4.64 4.53
CA LYS A 6 -33.91 5.78 3.95
C LYS A 6 -32.53 5.92 4.59
N ILE A 7 -32.43 5.63 5.90
CA ILE A 7 -31.16 5.68 6.63
C ILE A 7 -30.21 4.58 6.13
N LEU A 8 -30.68 3.33 6.00
CA LEU A 8 -29.85 2.23 5.49
C LEU A 8 -29.39 2.48 4.05
N ALA A 9 -30.24 2.99 3.18
CA ALA A 9 -29.86 3.35 1.82
C ALA A 9 -28.81 4.46 1.80
N LEU A 10 -28.97 5.50 2.61
CA LEU A 10 -27.97 6.57 2.75
C LEU A 10 -26.60 6.04 3.20
N ILE A 11 -26.60 5.15 4.20
CA ILE A 11 -25.36 4.49 4.66
C ILE A 11 -24.71 3.67 3.54
N GLY A 12 -25.50 2.87 2.82
CA GLY A 12 -25.01 2.07 1.69
C GLY A 12 -24.38 2.94 0.60
N PHE A 13 -25.05 4.03 0.21
CA PHE A 13 -24.49 4.97 -0.78
C PHE A 13 -23.22 5.67 -0.28
N ALA A 14 -23.16 6.06 1.00
CA ALA A 14 -21.96 6.65 1.58
C ALA A 14 -20.76 5.68 1.55
N ILE A 15 -20.99 4.40 1.86
CA ILE A 15 -19.95 3.35 1.83
C ILE A 15 -19.47 3.15 0.38
N VAL A 16 -20.38 3.01 -0.60
CA VAL A 16 -20.00 2.87 -2.02
C VAL A 16 -19.22 4.09 -2.50
N GLY A 17 -19.70 5.29 -2.20
CA GLY A 17 -19.02 6.55 -2.55
C GLY A 17 -17.61 6.63 -1.99
N THR A 18 -17.42 6.20 -0.74
CA THR A 18 -16.09 6.13 -0.11
C THR A 18 -15.18 5.15 -0.84
N GLY A 19 -15.65 3.97 -1.19
CA GLY A 19 -14.87 2.99 -1.94
C GLY A 19 -14.44 3.50 -3.32
N VAL A 20 -15.35 4.13 -4.05
CA VAL A 20 -15.06 4.75 -5.36
C VAL A 20 -14.05 5.89 -5.21
N TYR A 21 -14.20 6.75 -4.20
CA TYR A 21 -13.27 7.85 -3.93
C TYR A 21 -11.85 7.34 -3.62
N ILE A 22 -11.71 6.30 -2.79
CA ILE A 22 -10.42 5.70 -2.48
C ILE A 22 -9.79 5.13 -3.76
N ALA A 23 -10.53 4.37 -4.57
CA ALA A 23 -10.02 3.83 -5.82
C ALA A 23 -9.53 4.93 -6.77
N TYR A 24 -10.32 5.98 -6.93
CA TYR A 24 -9.98 7.12 -7.79
C TYR A 24 -8.74 7.87 -7.29
N SER A 25 -8.70 8.23 -6.01
CA SER A 25 -7.60 9.00 -5.43
C SER A 25 -6.27 8.23 -5.47
N THR A 26 -6.31 6.93 -5.18
CA THR A 26 -5.11 6.07 -5.26
C THR A 26 -4.63 5.92 -6.71
N SER A 27 -5.54 5.68 -7.66
CA SER A 27 -5.19 5.61 -9.09
C SER A 27 -4.62 6.91 -9.61
N ALA A 28 -5.17 8.05 -9.19
CA ALA A 28 -4.67 9.37 -9.56
C ALA A 28 -3.26 9.60 -9.01
N LYS A 29 -2.99 9.21 -7.76
CA LYS A 29 -1.66 9.30 -7.16
C LYS A 29 -0.64 8.44 -7.92
N VAL A 30 -0.96 7.18 -8.23
CA VAL A 30 -0.08 6.29 -9.00
C VAL A 30 0.26 6.87 -10.36
N LYS A 31 -0.74 7.36 -11.09
CA LYS A 31 -0.53 8.01 -12.39
C LYS A 31 0.33 9.28 -12.27
N ALA A 32 0.10 10.10 -11.26
CA ALA A 32 0.90 11.28 -11.01
C ALA A 32 2.36 10.92 -10.76
N VAL A 33 2.62 9.97 -9.86
CA VAL A 33 3.98 9.51 -9.54
C VAL A 33 4.68 8.90 -10.75
N ALA A 34 3.99 8.12 -11.56
CA ALA A 34 4.56 7.55 -12.79
C ALA A 34 4.98 8.62 -13.82
N SER A 35 4.35 9.81 -13.77
CA SER A 35 4.70 10.95 -14.64
C SER A 35 5.75 11.89 -14.04
N TRP A 36 6.20 11.67 -12.80
CA TRP A 36 7.20 12.49 -12.16
C TRP A 36 8.55 12.41 -12.86
N PRO A 37 9.33 13.51 -12.84
CA PRO A 37 10.69 13.47 -13.36
C PRO A 37 11.55 12.47 -12.58
N THR A 38 12.58 11.96 -13.24
CA THR A 38 13.52 11.00 -12.64
C THR A 38 14.87 11.62 -12.41
N ALA A 39 15.50 11.26 -11.30
CA ALA A 39 16.90 11.51 -11.00
C ALA A 39 17.62 10.18 -10.78
N LEU A 40 18.96 10.16 -10.92
CA LEU A 40 19.74 9.03 -10.50
C LEU A 40 19.98 9.10 -9.00
N GLY A 41 19.57 8.07 -8.29
CA GLY A 41 19.78 7.92 -6.86
C GLY A 41 20.76 6.81 -6.54
N TYR A 42 21.55 7.02 -5.50
CA TYR A 42 22.49 6.03 -4.96
C TYR A 42 21.86 5.32 -3.77
N VAL A 43 21.78 4.00 -3.83
CA VAL A 43 21.21 3.17 -2.74
C VAL A 43 22.23 3.08 -1.61
N VAL A 44 21.99 3.83 -0.54
CA VAL A 44 22.84 3.88 0.64
C VAL A 44 22.58 2.72 1.59
N GLU A 45 21.32 2.33 1.72
CA GLU A 45 20.90 1.21 2.55
C GLU A 45 19.81 0.43 1.82
N SER A 46 19.94 -0.89 1.79
CA SER A 46 18.90 -1.80 1.31
C SER A 46 18.85 -3.01 2.23
N ALA A 47 17.70 -3.24 2.86
CA ALA A 47 17.55 -4.33 3.83
C ALA A 47 16.09 -4.81 3.84
N ILE A 48 15.91 -6.12 4.01
CA ILE A 48 14.63 -6.67 4.43
C ILE A 48 14.66 -6.78 5.95
N ARG A 49 13.83 -5.99 6.62
CA ARG A 49 13.65 -6.08 8.08
C ARG A 49 12.40 -6.87 8.37
N TRP A 50 12.46 -7.68 9.41
CA TRP A 50 11.29 -8.37 9.93
C TRP A 50 10.85 -7.73 11.24
N ASP A 51 9.53 -7.67 11.42
CA ASP A 51 8.90 -7.14 12.61
C ASP A 51 7.90 -8.17 13.14
N VAL A 52 7.75 -8.23 14.46
CA VAL A 52 6.87 -9.18 15.15
C VAL A 52 5.89 -8.40 15.98
N GLU A 53 4.64 -8.42 15.57
CA GLU A 53 3.56 -7.83 16.34
C GLU A 53 2.83 -8.90 17.14
N PRO A 54 2.55 -8.71 18.44
CA PRO A 54 1.73 -9.62 19.20
C PRO A 54 0.31 -9.61 18.61
N GLY A 55 -0.23 -10.78 18.38
CA GLY A 55 -1.61 -10.94 17.90
C GLY A 55 -2.62 -10.43 18.93
N THR A 56 -3.67 -9.79 18.45
CA THR A 56 -4.73 -9.21 19.28
C THR A 56 -5.77 -10.24 19.76
N SER A 57 -5.63 -11.51 19.43
CA SER A 57 -6.57 -12.55 19.82
C SER A 57 -6.05 -13.43 20.97
N MET A 58 -6.96 -13.96 21.79
CA MET A 58 -6.67 -14.86 22.94
C MET A 58 -5.89 -16.14 22.58
N ARG A 59 -5.77 -16.49 21.31
CA ARG A 59 -4.83 -17.52 20.83
C ARG A 59 -3.57 -16.76 20.41
N GLN A 60 -2.46 -17.01 21.13
CA GLN A 60 -1.11 -16.47 20.90
C GLN A 60 -0.66 -16.59 19.43
N SER A 61 -1.27 -15.81 18.55
CA SER A 61 -0.85 -15.70 17.17
C SER A 61 0.06 -14.49 17.06
N PHE A 62 1.27 -14.70 16.58
CA PHE A 62 2.19 -13.61 16.23
C PHE A 62 1.97 -13.26 14.77
N ARG A 63 1.97 -11.97 14.48
CA ARG A 63 1.99 -11.45 13.11
C ARG A 63 3.43 -11.10 12.77
N TYR A 64 3.95 -11.77 11.76
CA TYR A 64 5.26 -11.46 11.20
C TYR A 64 5.08 -10.59 9.96
N SER A 65 5.83 -9.50 9.85
CA SER A 65 5.87 -8.70 8.65
C SER A 65 7.31 -8.50 8.19
N TYR A 66 7.53 -8.67 6.90
CA TYR A 66 8.79 -8.34 6.25
C TYR A 66 8.64 -6.99 5.57
N LEU A 67 9.55 -6.08 5.88
CA LEU A 67 9.53 -4.72 5.40
C LEU A 67 10.77 -4.47 4.57
N LEU A 68 10.60 -4.14 3.30
CA LEU A 68 11.69 -3.66 2.47
C LEU A 68 12.01 -2.22 2.86
N LYS A 69 13.19 -1.99 3.44
CA LYS A 69 13.74 -0.67 3.73
C LYS A 69 14.82 -0.34 2.73
N VAL A 70 14.67 0.80 2.07
CA VAL A 70 15.68 1.32 1.15
C VAL A 70 15.88 2.78 1.49
N ARG A 71 17.12 3.19 1.65
CA ARG A 71 17.50 4.60 1.72
C ARG A 71 18.28 4.95 0.46
N THR A 72 17.80 5.96 -0.24
CA THR A 72 18.40 6.41 -1.49
C THR A 72 18.72 7.89 -1.39
N ASP A 73 19.96 8.24 -1.67
CA ASP A 73 20.42 9.62 -1.78
C ASP A 73 20.46 9.99 -3.25
N TYR A 74 19.96 11.17 -3.61
CA TYR A 74 19.91 11.66 -4.99
C TYR A 74 20.13 13.18 -5.02
N MET A 75 20.48 13.69 -6.19
CA MET A 75 20.80 15.11 -6.39
C MET A 75 19.90 15.70 -7.47
N ILE A 76 19.32 16.87 -7.19
CA ILE A 76 18.51 17.64 -8.10
C ILE A 76 18.97 19.11 -8.00
N ASP A 77 19.32 19.71 -9.13
CA ASP A 77 19.74 21.12 -9.19
C ASP A 77 20.85 21.44 -8.14
N ASP A 78 21.87 20.60 -8.07
CA ASP A 78 23.00 20.69 -7.12
C ASP A 78 22.64 20.61 -5.63
N HIS A 79 21.42 20.18 -5.30
CA HIS A 79 20.97 19.94 -3.93
C HIS A 79 20.81 18.44 -3.65
N TYR A 80 21.29 18.02 -2.48
CA TYR A 80 21.16 16.63 -2.05
C TYR A 80 19.85 16.39 -1.32
N PHE A 81 19.19 15.28 -1.68
CA PHE A 81 17.97 14.78 -1.04
C PHE A 81 18.15 13.32 -0.66
N SER A 82 17.41 12.89 0.35
CA SER A 82 17.38 11.50 0.79
C SER A 82 15.93 11.03 0.93
N SER A 83 15.63 9.86 0.36
CA SER A 83 14.33 9.21 0.53
C SER A 83 14.52 7.86 1.23
N THR A 84 13.61 7.57 2.16
CA THR A 84 13.53 6.26 2.85
C THR A 84 12.32 5.46 2.41
N THR A 85 11.56 5.97 1.44
CA THR A 85 10.32 5.37 0.97
C THR A 85 10.55 4.71 -0.38
N PRO A 86 10.66 3.37 -0.46
CA PRO A 86 10.96 2.69 -1.73
C PRO A 86 9.81 2.78 -2.74
N GLY A 87 8.57 2.88 -2.29
CA GLY A 87 7.38 2.93 -3.15
C GLY A 87 6.29 3.83 -2.59
N ILE A 88 5.24 4.06 -3.38
CA ILE A 88 4.06 4.86 -3.01
C ILE A 88 3.40 4.31 -1.73
N LYS A 89 3.51 3.01 -1.54
CA LYS A 89 3.06 2.28 -0.35
C LYS A 89 4.24 1.55 0.25
N GLU A 90 4.22 1.38 1.56
CA GLU A 90 5.21 0.56 2.25
C GLU A 90 5.19 -0.87 1.69
N ILE A 91 6.34 -1.36 1.22
CA ILE A 91 6.46 -2.72 0.69
C ILE A 91 6.60 -3.65 1.88
N ARG A 92 5.46 -4.17 2.31
CA ARG A 92 5.33 -5.01 3.49
C ARG A 92 4.62 -6.31 3.14
N ASP A 93 5.28 -7.41 3.39
CA ASP A 93 4.69 -8.75 3.36
C ASP A 93 4.27 -9.13 4.79
N THR A 94 2.98 -9.29 5.02
CA THR A 94 2.43 -9.61 6.35
C THR A 94 1.83 -10.98 6.34
N LYS A 95 2.39 -11.89 7.14
CA LYS A 95 1.88 -13.24 7.32
C LYS A 95 1.34 -13.43 8.73
N ILE A 96 0.15 -14.02 8.83
CA ILE A 96 -0.47 -14.39 10.11
C ILE A 96 -0.20 -15.87 10.31
N PHE A 97 0.65 -16.22 11.29
CA PHE A 97 1.00 -17.59 11.54
C PHE A 97 0.82 -18.03 13.00
N ASN A 98 0.34 -19.27 13.12
CA ASN A 98 0.53 -20.08 14.31
C ASN A 98 1.84 -20.88 14.14
N ILE A 99 2.81 -20.66 15.03
CA ILE A 99 3.76 -21.70 15.50
C ILE A 99 5.20 -21.74 14.96
N ASN A 100 5.58 -21.30 13.77
CA ASN A 100 7.01 -21.45 13.42
C ASN A 100 7.58 -20.31 12.56
N PRO A 101 8.32 -19.35 13.18
CA PRO A 101 8.89 -18.21 12.46
C PRO A 101 9.96 -18.58 11.42
N TRP A 102 10.65 -19.70 11.61
CA TRP A 102 11.80 -20.10 10.80
C TRP A 102 11.43 -20.68 9.42
N LYS A 103 10.15 -20.97 9.17
CA LYS A 103 9.68 -21.49 7.87
C LYS A 103 9.14 -20.42 6.92
N ASN A 104 9.08 -19.17 7.36
CA ASN A 104 8.42 -18.11 6.62
C ASN A 104 9.46 -17.15 6.05
N LEU A 105 9.94 -17.45 4.86
CA LEU A 105 10.70 -16.52 4.05
C LEU A 105 9.77 -15.41 3.53
N PRO A 106 10.30 -14.18 3.28
CA PRO A 106 9.56 -13.15 2.55
C PRO A 106 9.08 -13.68 1.22
N GLU A 107 7.98 -13.14 0.71
CA GLU A 107 7.47 -13.52 -0.61
C GLU A 107 8.51 -13.28 -1.70
N GLU A 108 8.43 -14.08 -2.76
CA GLU A 108 9.36 -13.97 -3.90
C GLU A 108 9.36 -12.55 -4.49
N ASP A 109 8.20 -11.89 -4.48
CA ASP A 109 8.07 -10.50 -4.95
C ASP A 109 8.88 -9.53 -4.11
N THR A 110 8.84 -9.63 -2.77
CA THR A 110 9.65 -8.78 -1.87
C THR A 110 11.14 -9.05 -2.05
N ILE A 111 11.52 -10.32 -2.21
CA ILE A 111 12.91 -10.71 -2.51
C ILE A 111 13.32 -10.21 -3.90
N GLY A 112 12.42 -10.30 -4.87
CA GLY A 112 12.63 -9.79 -6.23
C GLY A 112 12.91 -8.29 -6.25
N LEU A 113 12.11 -7.50 -5.52
CA LEU A 113 12.30 -6.06 -5.38
C LEU A 113 13.60 -5.72 -4.64
N PHE A 114 13.93 -6.45 -3.57
CA PHE A 114 15.20 -6.28 -2.85
C PHE A 114 16.41 -6.51 -3.75
N LYS A 115 16.36 -7.53 -4.62
CA LYS A 115 17.43 -7.82 -5.58
C LYS A 115 17.61 -6.75 -6.65
N GLN A 116 16.57 -5.95 -6.93
CA GLN A 116 16.63 -4.86 -7.90
C GLN A 116 17.30 -3.61 -7.33
N VAL A 117 17.39 -3.48 -6.01
CA VAL A 117 17.94 -2.31 -5.32
C VAL A 117 19.07 -2.69 -4.34
N PRO A 118 20.11 -3.39 -4.78
CA PRO A 118 21.22 -3.73 -3.89
C PRO A 118 21.94 -2.46 -3.43
N GLN A 119 22.43 -2.48 -2.19
CA GLN A 119 23.22 -1.40 -1.65
C GLN A 119 24.44 -1.09 -2.53
N GLY A 120 24.74 0.17 -2.71
CA GLY A 120 25.87 0.60 -3.53
C GLY A 120 25.55 0.76 -5.02
N THR A 121 24.31 0.56 -5.45
CA THR A 121 23.92 0.71 -6.86
C THR A 121 23.21 2.03 -7.13
N MET A 122 23.22 2.42 -8.41
CA MET A 122 22.46 3.57 -8.90
C MET A 122 21.12 3.10 -9.44
N VAL A 123 20.06 3.77 -9.03
CA VAL A 123 18.68 3.46 -9.44
C VAL A 123 17.95 4.73 -9.88
N PRO A 124 16.99 4.64 -10.82
CA PRO A 124 16.13 5.77 -11.12
C PRO A 124 15.19 6.04 -9.94
N VAL A 125 15.07 7.29 -9.55
CA VAL A 125 14.20 7.75 -8.48
C VAL A 125 13.22 8.77 -9.04
N HIS A 126 11.92 8.50 -8.94
CA HIS A 126 10.86 9.43 -9.33
C HIS A 126 10.62 10.40 -8.18
N TYR A 127 10.84 11.69 -8.41
CA TYR A 127 10.69 12.70 -7.37
C TYR A 127 9.52 13.67 -7.65
N ASN A 128 8.86 14.09 -6.58
CA ASN A 128 7.80 15.09 -6.66
C ASN A 128 8.39 16.46 -7.03
N PRO A 129 8.00 17.08 -8.16
CA PRO A 129 8.54 18.38 -8.57
C PRO A 129 8.20 19.50 -7.59
N GLU A 130 7.10 19.40 -6.84
CA GLU A 130 6.68 20.39 -5.85
C GLU A 130 7.36 20.16 -4.48
N ASN A 131 7.71 18.91 -4.17
CA ASN A 131 8.38 18.54 -2.93
C ASN A 131 9.49 17.53 -3.22
N LYS A 132 10.67 18.02 -3.60
CA LYS A 132 11.81 17.20 -4.03
C LYS A 132 12.29 16.16 -3.01
N ALA A 133 11.88 16.27 -1.73
CA ALA A 133 12.18 15.26 -0.71
C ALA A 133 11.25 14.05 -0.77
N GLU A 134 10.09 14.17 -1.42
CA GLU A 134 9.17 13.05 -1.67
C GLU A 134 9.59 12.35 -2.96
N ALA A 135 10.12 11.12 -2.84
CA ALA A 135 10.58 10.37 -4.00
C ALA A 135 10.45 8.87 -3.81
N TYR A 136 10.26 8.15 -4.90
CA TYR A 136 10.02 6.71 -4.93
C TYR A 136 10.87 6.02 -5.99
N ILE A 137 11.39 4.83 -5.67
CA ILE A 137 12.09 3.97 -6.62
C ILE A 137 11.06 3.16 -7.43
N PHE A 138 10.00 2.68 -6.75
CA PHE A 138 8.93 1.90 -7.35
C PHE A 138 7.66 2.74 -7.44
N PRO A 139 7.39 3.39 -8.58
CA PRO A 139 6.21 4.24 -8.76
C PRO A 139 4.93 3.43 -8.97
N GLU A 140 5.06 2.14 -9.27
CA GLU A 140 3.93 1.28 -9.56
C GLU A 140 3.41 0.58 -8.30
N LEU A 141 2.10 0.39 -8.23
CA LEU A 141 1.46 -0.48 -7.26
C LEU A 141 0.89 -1.70 -7.98
N PRO A 142 1.01 -2.91 -7.41
CA PRO A 142 0.31 -4.07 -7.92
C PRO A 142 -1.19 -3.81 -8.02
N PHE A 143 -1.84 -4.34 -9.06
CA PHE A 143 -3.29 -4.18 -9.28
C PHE A 143 -4.10 -4.53 -8.04
N TRP A 144 -3.74 -5.60 -7.35
CA TRP A 144 -4.42 -6.06 -6.14
C TRP A 144 -4.33 -5.04 -4.99
N ASP A 145 -3.18 -4.41 -4.80
CA ASP A 145 -2.99 -3.38 -3.78
C ASP A 145 -3.81 -2.12 -4.06
N LEU A 146 -4.03 -1.83 -5.34
CA LEU A 146 -4.77 -0.68 -5.78
C LEU A 146 -6.29 -0.84 -5.59
N TYR A 147 -6.83 -2.03 -5.85
CA TYR A 147 -8.27 -2.24 -5.97
C TYR A 147 -8.88 -3.15 -4.91
N THR A 148 -8.11 -3.94 -4.17
CA THR A 148 -8.66 -4.91 -3.21
C THR A 148 -9.47 -4.23 -2.12
N LEU A 149 -8.92 -3.22 -1.45
CA LEU A 149 -9.62 -2.50 -0.37
C LEU A 149 -10.87 -1.77 -0.89
N PRO A 150 -10.79 -0.93 -1.95
CA PRO A 150 -11.96 -0.31 -2.55
C PRO A 150 -13.04 -1.31 -2.96
N PHE A 151 -12.65 -2.44 -3.55
CA PHE A 151 -13.58 -3.49 -3.97
C PHE A 151 -14.41 -4.03 -2.79
N PHE A 152 -13.77 -4.38 -1.68
CA PHE A 152 -14.49 -4.88 -0.50
C PHE A 152 -15.39 -3.81 0.12
N ILE A 153 -14.97 -2.54 0.14
CA ILE A 153 -15.79 -1.43 0.62
C ILE A 153 -17.03 -1.27 -0.27
N ILE A 154 -16.88 -1.26 -1.58
CA ILE A 154 -18.00 -1.16 -2.54
C ILE A 154 -18.94 -2.35 -2.38
N LEU A 155 -18.40 -3.57 -2.29
CA LEU A 155 -19.19 -4.78 -2.10
C LEU A 155 -20.01 -4.74 -0.81
N ALA A 156 -19.41 -4.30 0.30
CA ALA A 156 -20.11 -4.11 1.56
C ALA A 156 -21.26 -3.10 1.42
N GLY A 157 -21.03 -1.97 0.77
CA GLY A 157 -22.05 -0.96 0.51
C GLY A 157 -23.21 -1.49 -0.34
N ILE A 158 -22.91 -2.29 -1.37
CA ILE A 158 -23.94 -2.93 -2.20
C ILE A 158 -24.77 -3.92 -1.37
N ILE A 159 -24.15 -4.71 -0.50
CA ILE A 159 -24.86 -5.63 0.41
C ILE A 159 -25.83 -4.83 1.30
N PHE A 160 -25.37 -3.70 1.86
CA PHE A 160 -26.22 -2.81 2.66
C PHE A 160 -27.41 -2.26 1.88
N LEU A 161 -27.27 -1.98 0.59
CA LEU A 161 -28.36 -1.52 -0.28
C LEU A 161 -29.37 -2.64 -0.62
N LEU A 162 -28.90 -3.90 -0.66
CA LEU A 162 -29.75 -5.05 -1.03
C LEU A 162 -30.47 -5.70 0.15
N LEU A 163 -29.90 -5.59 1.36
CA LEU A 163 -30.48 -6.18 2.58
C LEU A 163 -31.98 -5.88 2.76
N PRO A 164 -32.43 -4.69 2.56
CA PRO A 164 -33.81 -4.30 2.75
C PRO A 164 -34.77 -4.85 1.68
N LEU A 165 -34.33 -5.12 0.48
CA LEU A 165 -35.17 -5.72 -0.58
C LEU A 165 -35.69 -7.12 -0.19
N LYS A 166 -34.93 -7.86 0.66
CA LYS A 166 -35.33 -9.18 1.18
C LYS A 166 -36.34 -9.14 2.33
N ILE A 167 -36.44 -8.01 3.02
CA ILE A 167 -37.36 -7.86 4.17
C ILE A 167 -38.76 -7.40 3.68
N ALA A 168 -38.85 -6.89 2.45
CA ALA A 168 -40.06 -6.38 1.85
C ALA A 168 -40.81 -7.42 0.94
N LEU A 169 -40.24 -8.60 0.75
CA LEU A 169 -40.84 -9.78 0.08
C LEU A 169 -41.27 -10.80 1.13
#